data_b5c9a0042003e95127dc906af9c1c45e
#
_entry.id   b5c9a0042003e95127dc906af9c1c45e
#
_cell.length_a   1.000
_cell.length_b   1.000
_cell.length_c   1.000
_cell.angle_alpha   90.00
_cell.angle_beta   90.00
_cell.angle_gamma   90.00
#
_symmetry.space_group_name_H-M   'P 1'
#
loop_
_entity.id
_entity.type
_entity.pdbx_description
1 polymer ?
#
loop_
_entity_poly.entity_id
_entity_poly.type
_entity_poly.pdbx_seq_one_letter_code
_entity_poly.pdbx_strand_id
1 'polypeptide(L)'
;IIIFSFYLVYLTLKNFKQKNYFRIFLLPLLMLIWEPVVFFFIFWLIVDYIEGVFEKNYKSLIKYLLTFIPAILIGVYIALNPISEVDHKNMAIFLRENFNENCYMSCALLLSKSSIYDQFKANFSLFNFEIFFRYFLIILIGFGPLFILIKFSQFKRLNYKIFLILVTPPIFILFMMMSDWGRIVNIFYTFSI
;
A
#
# COMPACT_ATOMS: atom_id res chain seq x y z
N ILE A 1 10.56 -4.38 -2.34
CA ILE A 1 11.10 -4.75 -3.68
C ILE A 1 10.03 -5.48 -4.49
N ILE A 2 9.47 -6.62 -4.03
CA ILE A 2 8.52 -7.45 -4.79
C ILE A 2 7.35 -6.61 -5.32
N ILE A 3 6.65 -5.86 -4.48
CA ILE A 3 5.48 -5.07 -4.85
C ILE A 3 5.83 -4.04 -5.93
N PHE A 4 6.97 -3.39 -5.77
CA PHE A 4 7.45 -2.42 -6.76
C PHE A 4 7.81 -3.09 -8.10
N SER A 5 8.42 -4.28 -8.07
CA SER A 5 8.68 -5.04 -9.29
C SER A 5 7.39 -5.39 -10.04
N PHE A 6 6.33 -5.80 -9.32
CA PHE A 6 5.02 -6.04 -9.93
C PHE A 6 4.38 -4.75 -10.49
N TYR A 7 4.58 -3.61 -9.81
CA TYR A 7 4.14 -2.33 -10.33
C TYR A 7 4.86 -1.95 -11.63
N LEU A 8 6.19 -2.13 -11.69
CA LEU A 8 6.96 -1.90 -12.93
C LEU A 8 6.49 -2.83 -14.06
N VAL A 9 6.25 -4.11 -13.77
CA VAL A 9 5.67 -5.03 -14.77
C VAL A 9 4.32 -4.52 -15.25
N TYR A 10 3.46 -4.05 -14.36
CA TYR A 10 2.16 -3.48 -14.74
C TYR A 10 2.30 -2.28 -15.69
N LEU A 11 3.27 -1.39 -15.46
CA LEU A 11 3.54 -0.25 -16.33
C LEU A 11 3.94 -0.65 -17.76
N THR A 12 4.53 -1.84 -17.93
CA THR A 12 4.89 -2.34 -19.27
C THR A 12 3.71 -2.94 -20.05
N LEU A 13 2.60 -3.25 -19.37
CA LEU A 13 1.42 -3.86 -20.00
C LEU A 13 0.65 -2.80 -20.79
N LYS A 14 0.62 -2.95 -22.11
CA LYS A 14 -0.10 -2.03 -23.03
C LYS A 14 -1.54 -2.45 -23.29
N ASN A 15 -1.86 -3.74 -23.10
CA ASN A 15 -3.16 -4.28 -23.45
C ASN A 15 -4.10 -4.25 -22.23
N PHE A 16 -5.30 -3.68 -22.42
CA PHE A 16 -6.34 -3.62 -21.41
C PHE A 16 -6.70 -4.99 -20.81
N LYS A 17 -6.76 -6.04 -21.64
CA LYS A 17 -7.03 -7.40 -21.17
C LYS A 17 -5.93 -7.90 -20.23
N GLN A 18 -4.66 -7.68 -20.57
CA GLN A 18 -3.53 -8.07 -19.73
C GLN A 18 -3.56 -7.33 -18.38
N LYS A 19 -3.85 -6.03 -18.38
CA LYS A 19 -4.02 -5.24 -17.15
C LYS A 19 -5.18 -5.75 -16.28
N ASN A 20 -6.31 -6.16 -16.91
CA ASN A 20 -7.41 -6.77 -16.17
C ASN A 20 -7.00 -8.10 -15.53
N TYR A 21 -6.32 -8.99 -16.26
CA TYR A 21 -5.81 -10.24 -15.69
C TYR A 21 -4.83 -9.99 -14.55
N PHE A 22 -3.96 -9.01 -14.69
CA PHE A 22 -3.06 -8.61 -13.62
C PHE A 22 -3.84 -8.23 -12.35
N ARG A 23 -4.84 -7.35 -12.45
CA ARG A 23 -5.65 -6.92 -11.32
C ARG A 23 -6.44 -8.06 -10.68
N ILE A 24 -7.02 -8.94 -11.50
CA ILE A 24 -7.88 -10.03 -11.00
C ILE A 24 -7.06 -11.15 -10.34
N PHE A 25 -5.86 -11.45 -10.83
CA PHE A 25 -5.09 -12.61 -10.38
C PHE A 25 -3.83 -12.23 -9.59
N LEU A 26 -3.07 -11.25 -10.04
CA LEU A 26 -1.79 -10.92 -9.41
C LEU A 26 -1.92 -9.97 -8.21
N LEU A 27 -2.84 -9.02 -8.22
CA LEU A 27 -3.07 -8.20 -7.03
C LEU A 27 -3.55 -9.02 -5.82
N PRO A 28 -4.45 -10.02 -5.96
CA PRO A 28 -4.76 -10.93 -4.86
C PRO A 28 -3.53 -11.66 -4.30
N LEU A 29 -2.62 -12.11 -5.14
CA LEU A 29 -1.36 -12.73 -4.69
C LEU A 29 -0.48 -11.73 -3.93
N LEU A 30 -0.40 -10.48 -4.37
CA LEU A 30 0.30 -9.44 -3.63
C LEU A 30 -0.30 -9.15 -2.26
N MET A 31 -1.64 -9.21 -2.15
CA MET A 31 -2.34 -9.08 -0.86
C MET A 31 -1.99 -10.22 0.11
N LEU A 32 -1.76 -11.44 -0.38
CA LEU A 32 -1.30 -12.57 0.45
C LEU A 32 0.14 -12.38 0.96
N ILE A 33 0.97 -11.62 0.23
CA ILE A 33 2.35 -11.33 0.63
C ILE A 33 2.41 -10.18 1.64
N TRP A 34 1.56 -9.16 1.44
CA TRP A 34 1.57 -7.96 2.26
C TRP A 34 0.23 -7.21 2.17
N GLU A 35 -0.59 -7.29 3.21
CA GLU A 35 -1.94 -6.72 3.24
C GLU A 35 -1.97 -5.20 2.97
N PRO A 36 -1.02 -4.37 3.45
CA PRO A 36 -1.05 -2.94 3.20
C PRO A 36 -0.95 -2.55 1.72
N VAL A 37 -0.72 -3.49 0.80
CA VAL A 37 -0.71 -3.21 -0.65
C VAL A 37 -2.03 -2.62 -1.13
N VAL A 38 -3.14 -2.86 -0.43
CA VAL A 38 -4.45 -2.26 -0.74
C VAL A 38 -4.41 -0.74 -0.80
N PHE A 39 -3.62 -0.10 0.07
CA PHE A 39 -3.48 1.35 0.11
C PHE A 39 -2.73 1.91 -1.11
N PHE A 40 -2.03 1.06 -1.84
CA PHE A 40 -1.30 1.42 -3.06
C PHE A 40 -2.11 1.20 -4.33
N PHE A 41 -3.31 0.61 -4.26
CA PHE A 41 -4.18 0.40 -5.44
C PHE A 41 -4.50 1.71 -6.17
N ILE A 42 -4.47 2.82 -5.45
CA ILE A 42 -4.65 4.15 -6.03
C ILE A 42 -3.61 4.46 -7.14
N PHE A 43 -2.38 3.94 -7.04
CA PHE A 43 -1.36 4.17 -8.06
C PHE A 43 -1.68 3.43 -9.35
N TRP A 44 -2.18 2.17 -9.28
CA TRP A 44 -2.67 1.45 -10.47
C TRP A 44 -3.83 2.20 -11.13
N LEU A 45 -4.74 2.74 -10.34
CA LEU A 45 -5.86 3.53 -10.84
C LEU A 45 -5.38 4.82 -11.51
N ILE A 46 -4.41 5.53 -10.93
CA ILE A 46 -3.85 6.76 -11.48
C ILE A 46 -3.15 6.48 -12.82
N VAL A 47 -2.34 5.43 -12.90
CA VAL A 47 -1.66 5.03 -14.14
C VAL A 47 -2.68 4.77 -15.25
N ASP A 48 -3.69 3.96 -14.96
CA ASP A 48 -4.72 3.63 -15.95
C ASP A 48 -5.57 4.84 -16.36
N TYR A 49 -5.76 5.80 -15.44
CA TYR A 49 -6.40 7.07 -15.76
C TYR A 49 -5.55 7.92 -16.71
N ILE A 50 -4.23 8.02 -16.45
CA ILE A 50 -3.30 8.77 -17.29
C ILE A 50 -3.22 8.15 -18.69
N GLU A 51 -3.17 6.84 -18.77
CA GLU A 51 -3.12 6.10 -20.04
C GLU A 51 -4.45 6.10 -20.80
N GLY A 52 -5.55 6.53 -20.16
CA GLY A 52 -6.87 6.57 -20.77
C GLY A 52 -7.49 5.18 -20.94
N VAL A 53 -7.13 4.25 -20.07
CA VAL A 53 -7.61 2.85 -20.07
C VAL A 53 -9.11 2.76 -19.90
N PHE A 54 -9.72 3.69 -19.17
CA PHE A 54 -11.16 3.79 -19.04
C PHE A 54 -11.68 5.10 -19.64
N GLU A 55 -12.69 4.97 -20.48
CA GLU A 55 -13.40 6.11 -21.01
C GLU A 55 -14.08 6.89 -19.89
N LYS A 56 -14.37 8.18 -20.11
CA LYS A 56 -15.11 9.05 -19.15
C LYS A 56 -16.55 8.56 -18.88
N ASN A 57 -16.83 7.27 -19.13
CA ASN A 57 -18.11 6.65 -18.89
C ASN A 57 -18.10 5.95 -17.53
N TYR A 58 -19.03 6.31 -16.70
CA TYR A 58 -19.22 5.79 -15.36
C TYR A 58 -19.38 4.24 -15.34
N LYS A 59 -20.02 3.63 -16.36
CA LYS A 59 -20.13 2.16 -16.47
C LYS A 59 -18.75 1.49 -16.68
N SER A 60 -17.88 2.13 -17.44
CA SER A 60 -16.50 1.66 -17.64
C SER A 60 -15.70 1.74 -16.34
N LEU A 61 -15.85 2.83 -15.59
CA LEU A 61 -15.21 2.99 -14.29
C LEU A 61 -15.66 1.92 -13.27
N ILE A 62 -16.96 1.62 -13.20
CA ILE A 62 -17.45 0.56 -12.31
C ILE A 62 -16.85 -0.80 -12.69
N LYS A 63 -16.90 -1.17 -13.99
CA LYS A 63 -16.29 -2.43 -14.44
C LYS A 63 -14.80 -2.51 -14.09
N TYR A 64 -14.10 -1.40 -14.20
CA TYR A 64 -12.71 -1.28 -13.81
C TYR A 64 -12.53 -1.52 -12.29
N LEU A 65 -13.29 -0.83 -11.46
CA LEU A 65 -13.22 -0.98 -10.00
C LEU A 65 -13.57 -2.40 -9.54
N LEU A 66 -14.49 -3.08 -10.22
CA LEU A 66 -14.84 -4.48 -9.93
C LEU A 66 -13.63 -5.43 -10.08
N THR A 67 -12.62 -5.09 -10.90
CA THR A 67 -11.41 -5.91 -11.04
C THR A 67 -10.53 -5.95 -9.79
N PHE A 68 -10.69 -5.03 -8.85
CA PHE A 68 -9.99 -5.00 -7.57
C PHE A 68 -10.69 -5.82 -6.47
N ILE A 69 -11.95 -6.20 -6.67
CA ILE A 69 -12.74 -6.94 -5.67
C ILE A 69 -12.02 -8.21 -5.18
N PRO A 70 -11.44 -9.08 -6.04
CA PRO A 70 -10.77 -10.28 -5.56
C PRO A 70 -9.64 -9.97 -4.58
N ALA A 71 -8.85 -8.94 -4.84
CA ALA A 71 -7.78 -8.52 -3.94
C ALA A 71 -8.32 -7.96 -2.61
N ILE A 72 -9.38 -7.15 -2.67
CA ILE A 72 -10.03 -6.61 -1.47
C ILE A 72 -10.62 -7.74 -0.61
N LEU A 73 -11.28 -8.73 -1.23
CA LEU A 73 -11.85 -9.87 -0.51
C LEU A 73 -10.76 -10.70 0.20
N ILE A 74 -9.61 -10.91 -0.44
CA ILE A 74 -8.46 -11.57 0.21
C ILE A 74 -7.95 -10.74 1.39
N GLY A 75 -7.79 -9.42 1.22
CA GLY A 75 -7.37 -8.54 2.31
C GLY A 75 -8.32 -8.58 3.50
N VAL A 76 -9.63 -8.54 3.25
CA VAL A 76 -10.66 -8.68 4.29
C VAL A 76 -10.59 -10.07 4.94
N TYR A 77 -10.42 -11.13 4.14
CA TYR A 77 -10.28 -12.48 4.67
C TYR A 77 -9.08 -12.61 5.63
N ILE A 78 -7.91 -12.09 5.24
CA ILE A 78 -6.72 -12.11 6.10
C ILE A 78 -6.96 -11.30 7.38
N ALA A 79 -7.55 -10.11 7.28
CA ALA A 79 -7.82 -9.26 8.42
C ALA A 79 -8.80 -9.91 9.43
N LEU A 80 -9.74 -10.70 8.95
CA LEU A 80 -10.71 -11.40 9.79
C LEU A 80 -10.19 -12.75 10.35
N ASN A 81 -9.13 -13.30 9.75
CA ASN A 81 -8.56 -14.59 10.14
C ASN A 81 -7.06 -14.42 10.50
N PRO A 82 -6.75 -13.78 11.63
CA PRO A 82 -5.39 -13.66 12.10
C PRO A 82 -4.80 -15.05 12.39
N ILE A 83 -3.48 -15.17 12.31
CA ILE A 83 -2.77 -16.42 12.61
C ILE A 83 -3.08 -16.90 14.03
N SER A 84 -3.26 -18.19 14.20
CA SER A 84 -3.48 -18.78 15.55
C SER A 84 -2.20 -18.78 16.38
N GLU A 85 -2.32 -18.79 17.70
CA GLU A 85 -1.15 -18.87 18.59
C GLU A 85 -0.34 -20.17 18.39
N VAL A 86 -1.02 -21.26 18.02
CA VAL A 86 -0.37 -22.54 17.72
C VAL A 86 0.46 -22.45 16.46
N ASP A 87 -0.13 -21.91 15.39
CA ASP A 87 0.56 -21.76 14.11
C ASP A 87 1.74 -20.78 14.22
N HIS A 88 1.58 -19.72 15.01
CA HIS A 88 2.67 -18.78 15.29
C HIS A 88 3.84 -19.47 16.04
N LYS A 89 3.54 -20.27 17.06
CA LYS A 89 4.58 -21.05 17.78
C LYS A 89 5.28 -22.01 16.83
N ASN A 90 4.52 -22.76 16.01
CA ASN A 90 5.09 -23.69 15.02
C ASN A 90 5.98 -22.96 14.03
N MET A 91 5.56 -21.78 13.54
CA MET A 91 6.36 -20.94 12.66
C MET A 91 7.67 -20.49 13.34
N ALA A 92 7.60 -20.05 14.59
CA ALA A 92 8.77 -19.61 15.34
C ALA A 92 9.79 -20.77 15.57
N ILE A 93 9.28 -21.96 15.90
CA ILE A 93 10.10 -23.17 16.04
C ILE A 93 10.74 -23.53 14.68
N PHE A 94 9.94 -23.54 13.61
CA PHE A 94 10.43 -23.84 12.26
C PHE A 94 11.55 -22.88 11.81
N LEU A 95 11.39 -21.57 12.05
CA LEU A 95 12.42 -20.57 11.74
C LEU A 95 13.70 -20.82 12.51
N ARG A 96 13.58 -21.13 13.80
CA ARG A 96 14.75 -21.40 14.65
C ARG A 96 15.49 -22.66 14.25
N GLU A 97 14.77 -23.76 14.00
CA GLU A 97 15.37 -25.08 13.71
C GLU A 97 15.97 -25.18 12.32
N ASN A 98 15.33 -24.57 11.32
CA ASN A 98 15.75 -24.72 9.93
C ASN A 98 16.65 -23.59 9.43
N PHE A 99 16.51 -22.38 10.00
CA PHE A 99 17.22 -21.19 9.53
C PHE A 99 18.07 -20.52 10.60
N ASN A 100 18.06 -21.05 11.82
CA ASN A 100 18.71 -20.43 13.00
C ASN A 100 18.27 -18.96 13.21
N GLU A 101 17.03 -18.66 12.83
CA GLU A 101 16.43 -17.33 12.95
C GLU A 101 15.44 -17.26 14.10
N ASN A 102 15.50 -16.19 14.88
CA ASN A 102 14.54 -15.95 15.96
C ASN A 102 13.33 -15.18 15.44
N CYS A 103 12.16 -15.43 16.05
CA CYS A 103 10.95 -14.66 15.79
C CYS A 103 11.10 -13.26 16.40
N TYR A 104 11.59 -12.32 15.60
CA TYR A 104 11.75 -10.91 16.00
C TYR A 104 10.43 -10.12 15.94
N MET A 105 10.51 -8.80 16.12
CA MET A 105 9.36 -7.89 16.20
C MET A 105 8.32 -8.10 15.09
N SER A 106 8.75 -8.33 13.84
CA SER A 106 7.84 -8.56 12.69
C SER A 106 7.01 -9.82 12.86
N CYS A 107 7.61 -10.89 13.38
CA CYS A 107 6.94 -12.14 13.67
C CYS A 107 6.03 -12.01 14.91
N ALA A 108 6.48 -11.29 15.93
CA ALA A 108 5.68 -11.03 17.14
C ALA A 108 4.41 -10.21 16.86
N LEU A 109 4.45 -9.31 15.87
CA LEU A 109 3.29 -8.53 15.45
C LEU A 109 2.15 -9.40 14.88
N LEU A 110 2.46 -10.58 14.33
CA LEU A 110 1.44 -11.53 13.84
C LEU A 110 0.58 -12.10 14.96
N LEU A 111 1.08 -12.11 16.20
CA LEU A 111 0.31 -12.53 17.40
C LEU A 111 -0.59 -11.44 17.95
N SER A 112 -0.30 -10.17 17.66
CA SER A 112 -1.05 -9.07 18.23
C SER A 112 -2.43 -9.00 17.62
N LYS A 113 -3.42 -9.53 18.31
CA LYS A 113 -4.86 -9.36 18.03
C LYS A 113 -5.33 -7.94 18.38
N SER A 114 -4.44 -6.94 18.31
CA SER A 114 -4.82 -5.57 18.61
C SER A 114 -5.79 -5.06 17.55
N SER A 115 -6.90 -4.50 17.98
CA SER A 115 -7.82 -3.82 17.08
C SER A 115 -7.11 -2.65 16.40
N ILE A 116 -7.61 -2.23 15.22
CA ILE A 116 -7.12 -1.01 14.53
C ILE A 116 -7.13 0.19 15.48
N TYR A 117 -8.13 0.26 16.36
CA TYR A 117 -8.25 1.32 17.37
C TYR A 117 -7.13 1.25 18.41
N ASP A 118 -6.77 0.06 18.90
CA ASP A 118 -5.70 -0.12 19.86
C ASP A 118 -4.33 0.21 19.26
N GLN A 119 -4.11 -0.18 18.02
CA GLN A 119 -2.89 0.18 17.27
C GLN A 119 -2.78 1.69 17.08
N PHE A 120 -3.90 2.33 16.69
CA PHE A 120 -3.97 3.78 16.59
C PHE A 120 -3.65 4.47 17.91
N LYS A 121 -4.29 4.03 19.01
CA LYS A 121 -4.07 4.57 20.35
C LYS A 121 -2.63 4.38 20.82
N ALA A 122 -2.05 3.20 20.59
CA ALA A 122 -0.66 2.90 20.93
C ALA A 122 0.31 3.78 20.13
N ASN A 123 0.10 3.92 18.82
CA ASN A 123 0.92 4.80 17.99
C ASN A 123 0.76 6.27 18.40
N PHE A 124 -0.47 6.72 18.64
CA PHE A 124 -0.72 8.11 19.02
C PHE A 124 -0.11 8.47 20.38
N SER A 125 -0.05 7.52 21.31
CA SER A 125 0.60 7.73 22.61
C SER A 125 2.12 7.93 22.53
N LEU A 126 2.75 7.47 21.44
CA LEU A 126 4.18 7.67 21.16
C LEU A 126 4.48 9.03 20.53
N PHE A 127 3.45 9.74 20.02
CA PHE A 127 3.64 11.03 19.37
C PHE A 127 3.84 12.14 20.39
N ASN A 128 5.03 12.72 20.37
CA ASN A 128 5.33 14.01 20.97
C ASN A 128 5.59 15.04 19.84
N PHE A 129 5.72 16.32 20.21
CA PHE A 129 5.96 17.39 19.23
C PHE A 129 7.23 17.16 18.40
N GLU A 130 8.30 16.63 19.00
CA GLU A 130 9.58 16.38 18.33
C GLU A 130 9.43 15.27 17.27
N ILE A 131 8.76 14.18 17.60
CA ILE A 131 8.49 13.07 16.66
C ILE A 131 7.61 13.56 15.53
N PHE A 132 6.54 14.31 15.83
CA PHE A 132 5.66 14.88 14.83
C PHE A 132 6.40 15.81 13.87
N PHE A 133 7.26 16.71 14.39
CA PHE A 133 8.03 17.62 13.56
C PHE A 133 9.04 16.87 12.68
N ARG A 134 9.69 15.83 13.21
CA ARG A 134 10.60 14.97 12.44
C ARG A 134 9.89 14.30 11.27
N TYR A 135 8.72 13.71 11.52
CA TYR A 135 7.95 13.06 10.46
C TYR A 135 7.37 14.05 9.46
N PHE A 136 6.97 15.22 9.90
CA PHE A 136 6.56 16.31 9.01
C PHE A 136 7.71 16.69 8.04
N LEU A 137 8.94 16.82 8.53
CA LEU A 137 10.09 17.05 7.67
C LEU A 137 10.35 15.91 6.69
N ILE A 138 10.22 14.66 7.13
CA ILE A 138 10.36 13.48 6.25
C ILE A 138 9.33 13.52 5.12
N ILE A 139 8.08 13.84 5.42
CA ILE A 139 7.02 13.99 4.42
C ILE A 139 7.36 15.11 3.44
N LEU A 140 7.78 16.27 3.95
CA LEU A 140 8.08 17.44 3.15
C LEU A 140 9.27 17.20 2.23
N ILE A 141 10.33 16.58 2.72
CA ILE A 141 11.52 16.23 1.94
C ILE A 141 11.20 15.11 0.94
N GLY A 142 10.45 14.08 1.35
CA GLY A 142 10.09 12.95 0.50
C GLY A 142 9.16 13.34 -0.65
N PHE A 143 8.14 14.15 -0.37
CA PHE A 143 7.14 14.55 -1.38
C PHE A 143 7.42 15.90 -2.04
N GLY A 144 8.32 16.73 -1.48
CA GLY A 144 8.67 18.04 -2.05
C GLY A 144 9.11 17.97 -3.53
N PRO A 145 10.08 17.11 -3.89
CA PRO A 145 10.48 16.92 -5.29
C PRO A 145 9.34 16.45 -6.19
N LEU A 146 8.45 15.60 -5.67
CA LEU A 146 7.29 15.11 -6.40
C LEU A 146 6.33 16.24 -6.78
N PHE A 147 6.06 17.19 -5.87
CA PHE A 147 5.25 18.37 -6.16
C PHE A 147 5.87 19.22 -7.29
N ILE A 148 7.19 19.36 -7.30
CA ILE A 148 7.91 20.08 -8.34
C ILE A 148 7.77 19.34 -9.68
N LEU A 149 8.00 18.03 -9.69
CA LEU A 149 7.86 17.19 -10.89
C LEU A 149 6.45 17.24 -11.47
N ILE A 150 5.42 17.10 -10.64
CA ILE A 150 4.01 17.15 -11.08
C ILE A 150 3.65 18.54 -11.60
N LYS A 151 4.15 19.62 -10.97
CA LYS A 151 3.89 21.00 -11.41
C LYS A 151 4.51 21.32 -12.77
N PHE A 152 5.72 20.81 -13.03
CA PHE A 152 6.44 21.06 -14.28
C PHE A 152 6.29 19.94 -15.31
N SER A 153 5.64 18.82 -14.96
CA SER A 153 5.37 17.73 -15.89
C SER A 153 4.35 18.16 -16.95
N GLN A 154 4.54 17.66 -18.16
CA GLN A 154 3.61 17.90 -19.25
C GLN A 154 2.38 16.99 -19.21
N PHE A 155 2.10 16.34 -18.07
CA PHE A 155 0.92 15.49 -17.89
C PHE A 155 -0.36 16.32 -17.90
N LYS A 156 -0.91 16.58 -19.09
CA LYS A 156 -2.13 17.37 -19.27
C LYS A 156 -3.39 16.73 -18.67
N ARG A 157 -3.34 15.41 -18.40
CA ARG A 157 -4.52 14.66 -17.92
C ARG A 157 -4.66 14.62 -16.41
N LEU A 158 -3.55 14.68 -15.67
CA LEU A 158 -3.57 14.61 -14.21
C LEU A 158 -3.36 15.99 -13.59
N ASN A 159 -4.43 16.51 -12.99
CA ASN A 159 -4.30 17.70 -12.15
C ASN A 159 -3.62 17.29 -10.82
N TYR A 160 -2.55 17.99 -10.42
CA TYR A 160 -1.81 17.73 -9.17
C TYR A 160 -2.72 17.76 -7.93
N LYS A 161 -3.77 18.58 -7.92
CA LYS A 161 -4.74 18.64 -6.83
C LYS A 161 -5.53 17.32 -6.69
N ILE A 162 -5.95 16.75 -7.82
CA ILE A 162 -6.65 15.46 -7.85
C ILE A 162 -5.71 14.35 -7.39
N PHE A 163 -4.46 14.34 -7.87
CA PHE A 163 -3.44 13.40 -7.41
C PHE A 163 -3.27 13.44 -5.90
N LEU A 164 -3.11 14.63 -5.32
CA LEU A 164 -2.97 14.80 -3.88
C LEU A 164 -4.19 14.32 -3.10
N ILE A 165 -5.39 14.70 -3.55
CA ILE A 165 -6.64 14.28 -2.90
C ILE A 165 -6.77 12.76 -2.92
N LEU A 166 -6.34 12.08 -3.96
CA LEU A 166 -6.42 10.63 -4.07
C LEU A 166 -5.37 9.90 -3.23
N VAL A 167 -4.14 10.42 -3.16
CA VAL A 167 -3.01 9.76 -2.50
C VAL A 167 -2.96 10.05 -0.99
N THR A 168 -3.45 11.22 -0.54
CA THR A 168 -3.41 11.62 0.87
C THR A 168 -4.17 10.68 1.82
N PRO A 169 -5.43 10.25 1.55
CA PRO A 169 -6.16 9.41 2.49
C PRO A 169 -5.47 8.06 2.77
N PRO A 170 -5.00 7.28 1.76
CA PRO A 170 -4.27 6.04 2.03
C PRO A 170 -3.00 6.25 2.86
N ILE A 171 -2.24 7.30 2.58
CA ILE A 171 -1.04 7.65 3.34
C ILE A 171 -1.41 7.96 4.79
N PHE A 172 -2.44 8.77 5.00
CA PHE A 172 -2.87 9.16 6.33
C PHE A 172 -3.30 7.96 7.17
N ILE A 173 -4.08 7.04 6.58
CA ILE A 173 -4.49 5.80 7.25
C ILE A 173 -3.26 4.97 7.64
N LEU A 174 -2.29 4.80 6.75
CA LEU A 174 -1.07 4.06 7.06
C LEU A 174 -0.23 4.73 8.16
N PHE A 175 -0.15 6.05 8.17
CA PHE A 175 0.55 6.78 9.23
C PHE A 175 -0.12 6.61 10.59
N MET A 176 -1.45 6.48 10.62
CA MET A 176 -2.17 6.21 11.86
C MET A 176 -1.98 4.78 12.36
N MET A 177 -1.82 3.82 11.45
CA MET A 177 -1.69 2.40 11.79
C MET A 177 -0.25 1.96 12.07
N MET A 178 0.74 2.64 11.52
CA MET A 178 2.15 2.22 11.54
C MET A 178 3.04 3.32 12.10
N SER A 179 4.04 2.94 12.91
CA SER A 179 5.03 3.87 13.45
C SER A 179 6.19 4.19 12.51
N ASP A 180 6.38 3.42 11.44
CA ASP A 180 7.49 3.57 10.48
C ASP A 180 7.10 4.46 9.28
N TRP A 181 6.87 5.73 9.56
CA TRP A 181 6.48 6.72 8.54
C TRP A 181 7.55 6.93 7.46
N GLY A 182 8.82 6.81 7.83
CA GLY A 182 9.92 6.95 6.86
C GLY A 182 9.84 5.91 5.75
N ARG A 183 9.53 4.66 6.10
CA ARG A 183 9.32 3.59 5.13
C ARG A 183 8.10 3.85 4.26
N ILE A 184 6.98 4.27 4.86
CA ILE A 184 5.74 4.58 4.14
C ILE A 184 5.98 5.70 3.13
N VAL A 185 6.61 6.81 3.54
CA VAL A 185 6.95 7.92 2.63
C VAL A 185 7.83 7.45 1.48
N ASN A 186 8.86 6.63 1.76
CA ASN A 186 9.74 6.09 0.72
C ASN A 186 8.98 5.23 -0.28
N ILE A 187 8.10 4.35 0.19
CA ILE A 187 7.29 3.50 -0.69
C ILE A 187 6.37 4.35 -1.57
N PHE A 188 5.63 5.29 -0.99
CA PHE A 188 4.74 6.17 -1.76
C PHE A 188 5.50 7.02 -2.75
N TYR A 189 6.64 7.57 -2.37
CA TYR A 189 7.52 8.31 -3.27
C TYR A 189 7.93 7.44 -4.46
N THR A 190 8.40 6.21 -4.20
CA THR A 190 8.83 5.27 -5.23
C THR A 190 7.72 4.91 -6.22
N PHE A 191 6.47 4.77 -5.74
CA PHE A 191 5.32 4.50 -6.62
C PHE A 191 4.86 5.74 -7.40
N SER A 192 5.28 6.93 -7.01
CA SER A 192 4.84 8.20 -7.60
C SER A 192 5.76 8.69 -8.72
N ILE A 193 6.95 8.13 -8.83
CA ILE A 193 7.93 8.42 -9.91
C ILE A 193 7.61 7.56 -11.12
#